data_7fec6b1613e16547a98ce8f4f66e2f68
#
_entry.id   7fec6b1613e16547a98ce8f4f66e2f68
#
_cell.length_a   1.000
_cell.length_b   1.000
_cell.length_c   1.000
_cell.angle_alpha   90.00
_cell.angle_beta   90.00
_cell.angle_gamma   90.00
#
_symmetry.space_group_name_H-M   'P 1'
#
loop_
_entity.id
_entity.type
_entity.pdbx_description
1 polymer ?
#
loop_
_entity_poly.entity_id
_entity_poly.type
_entity_poly.pdbx_seq_one_letter_code
_entity_poly.pdbx_strand_id
1 'polypeptide(L)'
;KPIFDEQTQRFHCLELGDKKIVRVNIIGNIVDKYESEGEKKYIFLTLDDGSGQIKLKTFGDDAQKFKEVNTGQTVIVIGVMRNFNNETYIAPEIIKEQDPKYLVIRKLELEKNQSENATPVENKTQVIAIKDKILEQIKNAEAEGGIDVDKIILTLKDTSPEVINTEIKNLIGDGIVFEPRPGKLRYLG
;
A
#
# COMPACT_ATOMS: atom_id res chain seq x y z
N LYS A 1 -10.83 -0.72 13.35
CA LYS A 1 -11.71 -0.46 14.51
C LYS A 1 -11.79 1.05 14.75
N PRO A 2 -13.00 1.66 14.94
CA PRO A 2 -13.10 3.07 15.30
C PRO A 2 -12.62 3.29 16.75
N ILE A 3 -11.82 4.32 16.95
CA ILE A 3 -11.32 4.77 18.26
C ILE A 3 -11.96 6.10 18.57
N PHE A 4 -12.46 6.24 19.77
CA PHE A 4 -13.09 7.44 20.30
C PHE A 4 -12.25 8.02 21.43
N ASP A 5 -12.26 9.33 21.55
CA ASP A 5 -11.64 10.02 22.67
C ASP A 5 -12.41 9.71 23.96
N GLU A 6 -11.70 9.30 25.01
CA GLU A 6 -12.32 8.84 26.27
C GLU A 6 -13.09 9.96 27.00
N GLN A 7 -12.64 11.21 26.88
CA GLN A 7 -13.25 12.34 27.60
C GLN A 7 -14.42 12.96 26.83
N THR A 8 -14.25 13.11 25.50
CA THR A 8 -15.22 13.81 24.66
C THR A 8 -16.19 12.90 23.92
N GLN A 9 -15.94 11.58 23.92
CA GLN A 9 -16.68 10.56 23.17
C GLN A 9 -16.74 10.86 21.66
N ARG A 10 -15.80 11.69 21.16
CA ARG A 10 -15.71 12.03 19.73
C ARG A 10 -14.82 11.04 19.02
N PHE A 11 -15.17 10.73 17.77
CA PHE A 11 -14.35 9.90 16.91
C PHE A 11 -12.96 10.52 16.75
N HIS A 12 -11.92 9.75 17.07
CA HIS A 12 -10.53 10.16 16.99
C HIS A 12 -9.85 9.65 15.71
N CYS A 13 -9.88 8.34 15.48
CA CYS A 13 -9.26 7.72 14.31
C CYS A 13 -9.85 6.33 14.02
N LEU A 14 -9.55 5.80 12.84
CA LEU A 14 -9.77 4.40 12.51
C LEU A 14 -8.45 3.64 12.70
N GLU A 15 -8.47 2.61 13.54
CA GLU A 15 -7.34 1.72 13.76
C GLU A 15 -7.40 0.55 12.77
N LEU A 16 -6.32 0.37 12.01
CA LEU A 16 -6.14 -0.72 11.06
C LEU A 16 -4.75 -1.35 11.26
N GLY A 17 -4.69 -2.48 11.98
CA GLY A 17 -3.44 -3.00 12.51
C GLY A 17 -2.76 -1.96 13.40
N ASP A 18 -1.49 -1.68 13.18
CA ASP A 18 -0.72 -0.69 13.94
C ASP A 18 -0.90 0.76 13.43
N LYS A 19 -1.72 0.96 12.39
CA LYS A 19 -1.91 2.27 11.77
C LYS A 19 -3.15 2.98 12.31
N LYS A 20 -3.00 4.25 12.69
CA LYS A 20 -4.09 5.16 13.05
C LYS A 20 -4.44 6.03 11.85
N ILE A 21 -5.62 5.83 11.28
CA ILE A 21 -6.07 6.51 10.06
C ILE A 21 -7.02 7.63 10.46
N VAL A 22 -6.65 8.87 10.16
CA VAL A 22 -7.44 10.08 10.36
C VAL A 22 -7.87 10.66 9.02
N ARG A 23 -6.97 10.67 8.03
CA ARG A 23 -7.19 11.20 6.68
C ARG A 23 -6.87 10.12 5.65
N VAL A 24 -7.64 10.12 4.56
CA VAL A 24 -7.52 9.15 3.47
C VAL A 24 -7.41 9.85 2.12
N ASN A 25 -6.78 9.15 1.19
CA ASN A 25 -6.73 9.48 -0.23
C ASN A 25 -7.19 8.24 -0.99
N ILE A 26 -8.38 8.31 -1.59
CA ILE A 26 -9.04 7.19 -2.27
C ILE A 26 -9.39 7.61 -3.69
N ILE A 27 -9.28 6.68 -4.63
CA ILE A 27 -9.80 6.81 -5.99
C ILE A 27 -10.92 5.78 -6.14
N GLY A 28 -12.05 6.20 -6.68
CA GLY A 28 -13.20 5.34 -6.89
C GLY A 28 -14.22 5.96 -7.84
N ASN A 29 -15.26 5.20 -8.13
CA ASN A 29 -16.41 5.66 -8.92
C ASN A 29 -17.53 6.13 -7.98
N ILE A 30 -18.19 7.22 -8.34
CA ILE A 30 -19.41 7.64 -7.65
C ILE A 30 -20.55 6.76 -8.19
N VAL A 31 -21.10 5.93 -7.32
CA VAL A 31 -22.18 4.97 -7.67
C VAL A 31 -23.55 5.44 -7.23
N ASP A 32 -23.63 6.38 -6.29
CA ASP A 32 -24.88 6.96 -5.81
C ASP A 32 -24.67 8.40 -5.34
N LYS A 33 -25.71 9.25 -5.51
CA LYS A 33 -25.73 10.64 -5.06
C LYS A 33 -27.10 10.98 -4.49
N TYR A 34 -27.12 11.52 -3.31
CA TYR A 34 -28.27 12.10 -2.68
C TYR A 34 -27.99 13.57 -2.31
N GLU A 35 -28.86 14.48 -2.72
CA GLU A 35 -28.80 15.91 -2.39
C GLU A 35 -30.11 16.31 -1.67
N SER A 36 -29.98 17.05 -0.57
CA SER A 36 -31.15 17.54 0.16
C SER A 36 -31.82 18.68 -0.59
N GLU A 37 -33.14 18.64 -0.66
CA GLU A 37 -33.96 19.70 -1.27
C GLU A 37 -34.38 20.79 -0.25
N GLY A 38 -34.05 20.64 1.05
CA GLY A 38 -34.51 21.52 2.14
C GLY A 38 -33.56 22.67 2.47
N GLU A 39 -33.91 23.42 3.52
CA GLU A 39 -33.10 24.53 4.03
C GLU A 39 -31.72 24.09 4.50
N LYS A 40 -31.61 22.86 5.04
CA LYS A 40 -30.32 22.27 5.42
C LYS A 40 -29.72 21.61 4.20
N LYS A 41 -28.66 22.22 3.69
CA LYS A 41 -27.93 21.69 2.52
C LYS A 41 -26.99 20.60 2.95
N TYR A 42 -27.13 19.41 2.36
CA TYR A 42 -26.16 18.33 2.48
C TYR A 42 -26.15 17.46 1.21
N ILE A 43 -24.98 16.91 0.90
CA ILE A 43 -24.79 15.97 -0.21
C ILE A 43 -24.14 14.73 0.36
N PHE A 44 -24.72 13.57 0.03
CA PHE A 44 -24.15 12.26 0.29
C PHE A 44 -23.82 11.59 -1.02
N LEU A 45 -22.58 11.15 -1.16
CA LEU A 45 -22.12 10.39 -2.31
C LEU A 45 -21.69 9.01 -1.83
N THR A 46 -21.90 7.97 -2.65
CA THR A 46 -21.33 6.65 -2.39
C THR A 46 -20.19 6.42 -3.36
N LEU A 47 -18.99 6.22 -2.83
CA LEU A 47 -17.77 5.92 -3.56
C LEU A 47 -17.50 4.42 -3.53
N ASP A 48 -17.18 3.83 -4.68
CA ASP A 48 -16.82 2.43 -4.87
C ASP A 48 -15.45 2.35 -5.56
N ASP A 49 -14.48 1.68 -4.93
CA ASP A 49 -13.12 1.49 -5.47
C ASP A 49 -12.90 0.07 -6.02
N GLY A 50 -13.96 -0.74 -6.06
CA GLY A 50 -13.92 -2.15 -6.46
C GLY A 50 -13.61 -3.13 -5.32
N SER A 51 -13.19 -2.65 -4.15
CA SER A 51 -13.02 -3.46 -2.94
C SER A 51 -14.20 -3.34 -1.98
N GLY A 52 -14.94 -2.22 -2.05
CA GLY A 52 -16.09 -1.93 -1.24
C GLY A 52 -16.60 -0.51 -1.44
N GLN A 53 -17.65 -0.19 -0.70
CA GLN A 53 -18.31 1.10 -0.79
C GLN A 53 -18.16 1.89 0.50
N ILE A 54 -17.95 3.20 0.37
CA ILE A 54 -17.90 4.13 1.49
C ILE A 54 -18.70 5.40 1.17
N LYS A 55 -19.38 5.95 2.18
CA LYS A 55 -20.11 7.22 2.02
C LYS A 55 -19.20 8.42 2.20
N LEU A 56 -19.38 9.41 1.35
CA LEU A 56 -18.86 10.75 1.48
C LEU A 56 -20.01 11.63 1.96
N LYS A 57 -19.85 12.35 3.06
CA LYS A 57 -20.91 13.20 3.60
C LYS A 57 -20.42 14.64 3.75
N THR A 58 -21.16 15.56 3.16
CA THR A 58 -20.88 17.00 3.21
C THR A 58 -22.11 17.75 3.71
N PHE A 59 -21.90 18.84 4.43
CA PHE A 59 -22.95 19.61 5.07
C PHE A 59 -22.72 21.12 4.90
N GLY A 60 -23.80 21.90 4.88
CA GLY A 60 -23.75 23.36 4.81
C GLY A 60 -23.08 23.88 3.55
N ASP A 61 -22.21 24.86 3.68
CA ASP A 61 -21.52 25.51 2.55
C ASP A 61 -20.57 24.58 1.82
N ASP A 62 -20.00 23.59 2.52
CA ASP A 62 -19.13 22.59 1.89
C ASP A 62 -19.89 21.69 0.90
N ALA A 63 -21.19 21.48 1.09
CA ALA A 63 -22.00 20.73 0.14
C ALA A 63 -22.04 21.40 -1.25
N GLN A 64 -22.00 22.74 -1.30
CA GLN A 64 -21.99 23.48 -2.57
C GLN A 64 -20.74 23.18 -3.43
N LYS A 65 -19.60 22.93 -2.80
CA LYS A 65 -18.34 22.65 -3.50
C LYS A 65 -18.38 21.36 -4.30
N PHE A 66 -19.25 20.42 -3.91
CA PHE A 66 -19.34 19.09 -4.52
C PHE A 66 -20.65 18.84 -5.28
N LYS A 67 -21.41 19.90 -5.53
CA LYS A 67 -22.70 19.82 -6.22
C LYS A 67 -22.57 19.28 -7.64
N GLU A 68 -21.47 19.60 -8.33
CA GLU A 68 -21.21 19.20 -9.72
C GLU A 68 -20.71 17.77 -9.86
N VAL A 69 -20.39 17.10 -8.73
CA VAL A 69 -19.98 15.68 -8.74
C VAL A 69 -21.21 14.81 -9.02
N ASN A 70 -21.13 13.94 -10.02
CA ASN A 70 -22.25 13.11 -10.47
C ASN A 70 -21.92 11.62 -10.45
N THR A 71 -22.96 10.82 -10.42
CA THR A 71 -22.88 9.35 -10.56
C THR A 71 -22.21 8.98 -11.88
N GLY A 72 -21.36 7.94 -11.85
CA GLY A 72 -20.60 7.46 -13.00
C GLY A 72 -19.22 8.12 -13.17
N GLN A 73 -18.94 9.21 -12.46
CA GLN A 73 -17.60 9.82 -12.49
C GLN A 73 -16.59 9.03 -11.65
N THR A 74 -15.40 8.88 -12.18
CA THR A 74 -14.22 8.44 -11.42
C THR A 74 -13.59 9.65 -10.75
N VAL A 75 -13.39 9.60 -9.44
CA VAL A 75 -12.87 10.72 -8.68
C VAL A 75 -11.75 10.31 -7.73
N ILE A 76 -10.81 11.22 -7.50
CA ILE A 76 -9.92 11.18 -6.35
C ILE A 76 -10.54 11.97 -5.21
N VAL A 77 -10.55 11.38 -4.03
CA VAL A 77 -11.10 11.98 -2.81
C VAL A 77 -10.01 12.05 -1.75
N ILE A 78 -9.76 13.24 -1.24
CA ILE A 78 -8.98 13.45 -0.02
C ILE A 78 -9.93 13.95 1.04
N GLY A 79 -9.95 13.30 2.21
CA GLY A 79 -10.86 13.67 3.26
C GLY A 79 -10.55 13.04 4.61
N VAL A 80 -11.26 13.47 5.61
CA VAL A 80 -11.10 13.03 7.01
C VAL A 80 -12.10 11.92 7.30
N MET A 81 -11.63 10.85 7.93
CA MET A 81 -12.48 9.78 8.43
C MET A 81 -13.36 10.30 9.57
N ARG A 82 -14.61 9.92 9.56
CA ARG A 82 -15.59 10.26 10.61
C ARG A 82 -16.39 9.00 10.95
N ASN A 83 -16.93 8.98 12.15
CA ASN A 83 -17.89 7.94 12.56
C ASN A 83 -19.06 8.62 13.26
N PHE A 84 -20.26 8.24 12.89
CA PHE A 84 -21.49 8.70 13.53
C PHE A 84 -22.54 7.57 13.47
N ASN A 85 -23.17 7.27 14.60
CA ASN A 85 -24.12 6.18 14.73
C ASN A 85 -23.59 4.83 14.20
N ASN A 86 -22.37 4.50 14.55
CA ASN A 86 -21.66 3.28 14.09
C ASN A 86 -21.39 3.20 12.57
N GLU A 87 -21.70 4.25 11.82
CA GLU A 87 -21.39 4.34 10.40
C GLU A 87 -20.09 5.14 10.21
N THR A 88 -19.09 4.51 9.61
CA THR A 88 -17.85 5.17 9.20
C THR A 88 -18.03 5.79 7.82
N TYR A 89 -17.67 7.06 7.67
CA TYR A 89 -17.76 7.80 6.42
C TYR A 89 -16.57 8.75 6.26
N ILE A 90 -16.41 9.30 5.08
CA ILE A 90 -15.41 10.33 4.79
C ILE A 90 -16.11 11.69 4.73
N ALA A 91 -15.57 12.68 5.45
CA ALA A 91 -15.86 14.08 5.22
C ALA A 91 -14.85 14.59 4.18
N PRO A 92 -15.23 14.78 2.91
CA PRO A 92 -14.29 15.13 1.86
C PRO A 92 -13.85 16.59 2.00
N GLU A 93 -12.55 16.80 1.82
CA GLU A 93 -11.93 18.12 1.71
C GLU A 93 -11.69 18.50 0.25
N ILE A 94 -11.33 17.50 -0.57
CA ILE A 94 -11.09 17.65 -2.00
C ILE A 94 -11.75 16.47 -2.72
N ILE A 95 -12.51 16.76 -3.76
CA ILE A 95 -12.98 15.79 -4.75
C ILE A 95 -12.59 16.34 -6.12
N LYS A 96 -11.91 15.53 -6.92
CA LYS A 96 -11.50 15.90 -8.28
C LYS A 96 -11.70 14.73 -9.22
N GLU A 97 -12.30 15.00 -10.38
CA GLU A 97 -12.47 14.02 -11.44
C GLU A 97 -11.12 13.53 -11.95
N GLN A 98 -11.05 12.23 -12.25
CA GLN A 98 -9.86 11.53 -12.73
C GLN A 98 -10.20 10.62 -13.90
N ASP A 99 -9.20 10.31 -14.74
CA ASP A 99 -9.33 9.27 -15.77
C ASP A 99 -9.52 7.90 -15.07
N PRO A 100 -10.50 7.07 -15.50
CA PRO A 100 -10.73 5.72 -14.93
C PRO A 100 -9.50 4.81 -14.90
N LYS A 101 -8.50 5.05 -15.74
CA LYS A 101 -7.23 4.32 -15.74
C LYS A 101 -6.48 4.43 -14.41
N TYR A 102 -6.69 5.50 -13.66
CA TYR A 102 -6.09 5.68 -12.34
C TYR A 102 -6.58 4.67 -11.30
N LEU A 103 -7.76 4.06 -11.48
CA LEU A 103 -8.21 2.93 -10.65
C LEU A 103 -7.27 1.73 -10.75
N VAL A 104 -6.86 1.40 -11.99
CA VAL A 104 -5.93 0.29 -12.23
C VAL A 104 -4.55 0.62 -11.67
N ILE A 105 -4.06 1.84 -11.88
CA ILE A 105 -2.76 2.29 -11.33
C ILE A 105 -2.80 2.19 -9.80
N ARG A 106 -3.85 2.69 -9.16
CA ARG A 106 -3.99 2.63 -7.70
C ARG A 106 -4.04 1.19 -7.19
N LYS A 107 -4.74 0.30 -7.88
CA LYS A 107 -4.78 -1.12 -7.54
C LYS A 107 -3.38 -1.74 -7.56
N LEU A 108 -2.61 -1.50 -8.63
CA LEU A 108 -1.23 -2.00 -8.76
C LEU A 108 -0.30 -1.42 -7.69
N GLU A 109 -0.44 -0.12 -7.34
CA GLU A 109 0.31 0.50 -6.25
C GLU A 109 0.01 -0.16 -4.90
N LEU A 110 -1.26 -0.45 -4.61
CA LEU A 110 -1.67 -1.10 -3.37
C LEU A 110 -1.19 -2.55 -3.30
N GLU A 111 -1.27 -3.30 -4.40
CA GLU A 111 -0.78 -4.68 -4.50
C GLU A 111 0.75 -4.73 -4.29
N LYS A 112 1.49 -3.81 -4.91
CA LYS A 112 2.93 -3.67 -4.71
C LYS A 112 3.27 -3.36 -3.24
N ASN A 113 2.59 -2.39 -2.65
CA ASN A 113 2.80 -2.02 -1.24
C ASN A 113 2.40 -3.14 -0.27
N GLN A 114 1.42 -3.98 -0.61
CA GLN A 114 1.05 -5.15 0.20
C GLN A 114 2.12 -6.24 0.11
N SER A 115 2.68 -6.49 -1.06
CA SER A 115 3.78 -7.44 -1.22
C SER A 115 5.06 -6.97 -0.52
N GLU A 116 5.33 -5.66 -0.49
CA GLU A 116 6.45 -5.07 0.25
C GLU A 116 6.20 -5.00 1.77
N ASN A 117 4.94 -4.92 2.22
CA ASN A 117 4.56 -4.87 3.64
C ASN A 117 4.14 -6.24 4.21
N ALA A 118 3.99 -7.27 3.39
CA ALA A 118 3.70 -8.63 3.82
C ALA A 118 4.92 -9.34 4.46
N THR A 119 6.09 -8.70 4.44
CA THR A 119 7.22 -9.11 5.26
C THR A 119 7.11 -8.47 6.64
N PRO A 120 6.99 -9.25 7.72
CA PRO A 120 7.06 -8.73 9.08
C PRO A 120 8.33 -7.88 9.28
N VAL A 121 8.25 -6.84 10.10
CA VAL A 121 9.38 -5.92 10.40
C VAL A 121 10.62 -6.69 10.90
N GLU A 122 10.45 -7.87 11.49
CA GLU A 122 11.54 -8.79 11.85
C GLU A 122 12.33 -9.30 10.64
N ASN A 123 11.72 -9.36 9.44
CA ASN A 123 12.42 -9.83 8.25
C ASN A 123 13.32 -8.79 7.57
N LYS A 124 13.10 -7.48 7.74
CA LYS A 124 13.96 -6.48 7.08
C LYS A 124 15.39 -6.53 7.59
N THR A 125 15.58 -6.67 8.90
CA THR A 125 16.92 -6.80 9.50
C THR A 125 17.56 -8.15 9.15
N GLN A 126 16.76 -9.22 9.08
CA GLN A 126 17.24 -10.54 8.69
C GLN A 126 17.55 -10.62 7.19
N VAL A 127 16.73 -10.01 6.32
CA VAL A 127 16.96 -9.99 4.86
C VAL A 127 18.19 -9.16 4.51
N ILE A 128 18.42 -8.01 5.16
CA ILE A 128 19.65 -7.22 5.01
C ILE A 128 20.86 -8.06 5.46
N ALA A 129 20.77 -8.74 6.61
CA ALA A 129 21.84 -9.62 7.10
C ALA A 129 22.10 -10.83 6.17
N ILE A 130 21.06 -11.37 5.51
CA ILE A 130 21.16 -12.45 4.53
C ILE A 130 21.81 -11.94 3.23
N LYS A 131 21.38 -10.79 2.71
CA LYS A 131 21.97 -10.13 1.54
C LYS A 131 23.47 -9.92 1.73
N ASP A 132 23.87 -9.37 2.87
CA ASP A 132 25.28 -9.11 3.19
C ASP A 132 26.08 -10.41 3.28
N LYS A 133 25.55 -11.46 3.90
CA LYS A 133 26.18 -12.78 3.98
C LYS A 133 26.34 -13.44 2.62
N ILE A 134 25.34 -13.35 1.73
CA ILE A 134 25.41 -13.86 0.36
C ILE A 134 26.50 -13.11 -0.41
N LEU A 135 26.51 -11.78 -0.34
CA LEU A 135 27.50 -10.93 -1.01
C LEU A 135 28.92 -11.21 -0.52
N GLU A 136 29.11 -11.38 0.78
CA GLU A 136 30.40 -11.72 1.36
C GLU A 136 30.95 -13.06 0.81
N GLN A 137 30.11 -14.07 0.73
CA GLN A 137 30.51 -15.37 0.16
C GLN A 137 30.85 -15.26 -1.33
N ILE A 138 30.08 -14.52 -2.10
CA ILE A 138 30.35 -14.33 -3.54
C ILE A 138 31.68 -13.57 -3.72
N LYS A 139 31.93 -12.51 -2.95
CA LYS A 139 33.18 -11.74 -2.99
C LYS A 139 34.38 -12.57 -2.59
N ASN A 140 34.28 -13.38 -1.54
CA ASN A 140 35.36 -14.23 -1.06
C ASN A 140 35.73 -15.32 -2.08
N ALA A 141 34.77 -15.78 -2.86
CA ALA A 141 34.99 -16.79 -3.90
C ALA A 141 35.40 -16.20 -5.26
N GLU A 142 35.52 -14.88 -5.39
CA GLU A 142 35.87 -14.24 -6.67
C GLU A 142 37.25 -14.66 -7.19
N ALA A 143 38.23 -14.83 -6.28
CA ALA A 143 39.55 -15.33 -6.62
C ALA A 143 39.54 -16.79 -7.18
N GLU A 144 38.53 -17.59 -6.82
CA GLU A 144 38.32 -18.97 -7.30
C GLU A 144 37.42 -19.03 -8.56
N GLY A 145 37.08 -17.86 -9.12
CA GLY A 145 36.23 -17.75 -10.32
C GLY A 145 34.73 -17.83 -10.03
N GLY A 146 34.31 -17.47 -8.81
CA GLY A 146 32.92 -17.41 -8.36
C GLY A 146 32.46 -18.63 -7.56
N ILE A 147 31.21 -18.58 -7.05
CA ILE A 147 30.62 -19.59 -6.17
C ILE A 147 29.37 -20.22 -6.78
N ASP A 148 29.16 -21.52 -6.53
CA ASP A 148 27.91 -22.18 -6.93
C ASP A 148 26.78 -21.87 -5.93
N VAL A 149 25.56 -21.69 -6.44
CA VAL A 149 24.36 -21.38 -5.64
C VAL A 149 24.14 -22.45 -4.55
N ASP A 150 24.36 -23.72 -4.87
CA ASP A 150 24.22 -24.82 -3.93
C ASP A 150 25.19 -24.68 -2.73
N LYS A 151 26.41 -24.18 -2.96
CA LYS A 151 27.37 -23.91 -1.89
C LYS A 151 26.86 -22.82 -0.94
N ILE A 152 26.25 -21.77 -1.46
CA ILE A 152 25.66 -20.69 -0.64
C ILE A 152 24.53 -21.26 0.21
N ILE A 153 23.65 -22.08 -0.38
CA ILE A 153 22.54 -22.73 0.33
C ILE A 153 23.05 -23.64 1.43
N LEU A 154 24.10 -24.42 1.16
CA LEU A 154 24.70 -25.32 2.16
C LEU A 154 25.39 -24.57 3.32
N THR A 155 25.86 -23.36 3.06
CA THR A 155 26.57 -22.56 4.09
C THR A 155 25.57 -21.80 4.97
N LEU A 156 24.45 -21.32 4.39
CA LEU A 156 23.41 -20.57 5.09
C LEU A 156 22.28 -21.50 5.58
N LYS A 157 22.61 -22.50 6.37
CA LYS A 157 21.68 -23.54 6.87
C LYS A 157 20.48 -23.00 7.66
N ASP A 158 20.61 -21.84 8.24
CA ASP A 158 19.54 -21.18 9.05
C ASP A 158 18.54 -20.41 8.18
N THR A 159 18.73 -20.42 6.85
CA THR A 159 17.86 -19.68 5.90
C THR A 159 17.27 -20.66 4.89
N SER A 160 15.98 -20.51 4.59
CA SER A 160 15.34 -21.38 3.60
C SER A 160 15.93 -21.16 2.20
N PRO A 161 16.09 -22.23 1.40
CA PRO A 161 16.61 -22.13 0.02
C PRO A 161 15.81 -21.16 -0.86
N GLU A 162 14.50 -21.04 -0.61
CA GLU A 162 13.61 -20.14 -1.36
C GLU A 162 13.96 -18.66 -1.13
N VAL A 163 14.27 -18.28 0.12
CA VAL A 163 14.68 -16.92 0.48
C VAL A 163 16.04 -16.61 -0.13
N ILE A 164 17.00 -17.54 -0.07
CA ILE A 164 18.33 -17.39 -0.67
C ILE A 164 18.20 -17.18 -2.19
N ASN A 165 17.43 -18.02 -2.87
CA ASN A 165 17.22 -17.93 -4.32
C ASN A 165 16.54 -16.61 -4.72
N THR A 166 15.59 -16.13 -3.92
CA THR A 166 14.91 -14.85 -4.17
C THR A 166 15.90 -13.69 -4.05
N GLU A 167 16.76 -13.71 -3.01
CA GLU A 167 17.74 -12.66 -2.81
C GLU A 167 18.85 -12.67 -3.86
N ILE A 168 19.29 -13.86 -4.33
CA ILE A 168 20.21 -13.97 -5.46
C ILE A 168 19.61 -13.36 -6.73
N LYS A 169 18.33 -13.60 -7.03
CA LYS A 169 17.63 -12.98 -8.17
C LYS A 169 17.58 -11.46 -8.05
N ASN A 170 17.35 -10.94 -6.85
CA ASN A 170 17.37 -9.49 -6.58
C ASN A 170 18.77 -8.91 -6.86
N LEU A 171 19.83 -9.57 -6.36
CA LEU A 171 21.22 -9.16 -6.57
C LEU A 171 21.63 -9.16 -8.04
N ILE A 172 21.11 -10.11 -8.82
CA ILE A 172 21.32 -10.16 -10.28
C ILE A 172 20.53 -9.04 -10.96
N GLY A 173 19.28 -8.80 -10.56
CA GLY A 173 18.43 -7.71 -11.06
C GLY A 173 19.00 -6.31 -10.76
N ASP A 174 19.61 -6.14 -9.59
CA ASP A 174 20.31 -4.91 -9.17
C ASP A 174 21.65 -4.72 -9.89
N GLY A 175 22.13 -5.71 -10.68
CA GLY A 175 23.40 -5.67 -11.39
C GLY A 175 24.63 -5.75 -10.48
N ILE A 176 24.48 -6.24 -9.26
CA ILE A 176 25.59 -6.40 -8.29
C ILE A 176 26.31 -7.74 -8.49
N VAL A 177 25.57 -8.74 -8.93
CA VAL A 177 26.02 -10.12 -9.17
C VAL A 177 25.61 -10.52 -10.57
N PHE A 178 26.40 -11.36 -11.23
CA PHE A 178 26.04 -11.96 -12.53
C PHE A 178 26.29 -13.46 -12.52
N GLU A 179 25.62 -14.16 -13.42
CA GLU A 179 25.69 -15.60 -13.57
C GLU A 179 26.40 -15.95 -14.90
N PRO A 180 27.73 -16.22 -14.90
CA PRO A 180 28.49 -16.50 -16.11
C PRO A 180 28.09 -17.84 -16.74
N ARG A 181 27.53 -18.77 -15.98
CA ARG A 181 26.95 -20.04 -16.39
C ARG A 181 25.92 -20.50 -15.35
N PRO A 182 24.92 -21.29 -15.74
CA PRO A 182 23.84 -21.71 -14.86
C PRO A 182 24.35 -22.23 -13.51
N GLY A 183 23.83 -21.63 -12.42
CA GLY A 183 24.14 -21.99 -11.04
C GLY A 183 25.46 -21.43 -10.49
N LYS A 184 26.25 -20.68 -11.27
CA LYS A 184 27.52 -20.09 -10.80
C LYS A 184 27.42 -18.56 -10.73
N LEU A 185 27.71 -17.99 -9.57
CA LEU A 185 27.61 -16.55 -9.31
C LEU A 185 28.98 -15.90 -9.21
N ARG A 186 29.07 -14.68 -9.72
CA ARG A 186 30.24 -13.80 -9.62
C ARG A 186 29.84 -12.38 -9.29
N TYR A 187 30.72 -11.68 -8.61
CA TYR A 187 30.57 -10.27 -8.29
C TYR A 187 30.87 -9.39 -9.52
N LEU A 188 30.04 -8.37 -9.76
CA LEU A 188 30.21 -7.52 -10.95
C LEU A 188 31.16 -6.32 -10.72
N GLY A 189 31.51 -6.05 -9.45
CA GLY A 189 32.51 -5.01 -9.14
C GLY A 189 32.05 -4.04 -8.12
#